data_276d56b84458c7cab01012225e1ce735
#
_entry.id   276d56b84458c7cab01012225e1ce735
#
_cell.length_a   1.000
_cell.length_b   1.000
_cell.length_c   1.000
_cell.angle_alpha   90.00
_cell.angle_beta   90.00
_cell.angle_gamma   90.00
#
_symmetry.space_group_name_H-M   'P 1'
#
loop_
_entity.id
_entity.type
_entity.pdbx_description
1 polymer ?
#
loop_
_entity_poly.entity_id
_entity_poly.type
_entity_poly.pdbx_seq_one_letter_code
_entity_poly.pdbx_strand_id
1 'polypeptide(L)'
;MANITEIAPNIYRISVYAQWGDLQFNHFLVKDDEPLLFHTGLRGMHAEIREAVSKLINVSDLRHISFSHFESDECGALNEWLAVAPKADVICSQVGALVSMNDFIGRESRGLADGDCFSTGKYRFRYCQTPHLPHGWDAGVLFEETQKTLLCSDLFHQTGDVEPLTTSDVVDRSYQAMKGYQAGILAEYVPYTPLTAQNLKKLADLQPKTLAIMHGSSFTGDCARALDDLSIVLREVFGRKVQEQMATAVE
;
A
#
# COMPACT_ATOMS: atom_id res chain seq x y z
N MET A 1 15.32 11.27 -10.30
CA MET A 1 14.68 10.40 -11.33
C MET A 1 14.17 9.14 -10.64
N ALA A 2 12.93 8.77 -10.90
CA ALA A 2 12.34 7.56 -10.35
C ALA A 2 13.08 6.29 -10.81
N ASN A 3 13.31 5.37 -9.86
CA ASN A 3 13.91 4.07 -10.14
C ASN A 3 12.80 3.07 -10.49
N ILE A 4 13.03 2.28 -11.56
CA ILE A 4 12.09 1.26 -12.02
C ILE A 4 12.73 -0.10 -11.81
N THR A 5 12.03 -0.99 -11.10
CA THR A 5 12.47 -2.37 -10.85
C THR A 5 11.29 -3.32 -10.98
N GLU A 6 11.44 -4.38 -11.74
CA GLU A 6 10.47 -5.48 -11.78
C GLU A 6 10.65 -6.35 -10.53
N ILE A 7 9.62 -6.42 -9.67
CA ILE A 7 9.65 -7.16 -8.39
C ILE A 7 8.93 -8.50 -8.46
N ALA A 8 8.07 -8.68 -9.46
CA ALA A 8 7.42 -9.92 -9.83
C ALA A 8 7.08 -9.82 -11.34
N PRO A 9 6.81 -10.92 -12.05
CA PRO A 9 6.53 -10.86 -13.49
C PRO A 9 5.49 -9.79 -13.85
N ASN A 10 5.90 -8.79 -14.65
CA ASN A 10 5.11 -7.63 -15.08
C ASN A 10 4.57 -6.73 -13.94
N ILE A 11 5.09 -6.85 -12.74
CA ILE A 11 4.80 -5.96 -11.61
C ILE A 11 6.04 -5.12 -11.33
N TYR A 12 5.96 -3.83 -11.62
CA TYR A 12 7.07 -2.89 -11.54
C TYR A 12 6.90 -1.96 -10.34
N ARG A 13 7.92 -1.92 -9.50
CA ARG A 13 8.09 -0.90 -8.46
C ARG A 13 8.70 0.35 -9.11
N ILE A 14 8.03 1.47 -9.01
CA ILE A 14 8.49 2.79 -9.42
C ILE A 14 8.71 3.60 -8.14
N SER A 15 9.97 3.92 -7.84
CA SER A 15 10.38 4.51 -6.57
C SER A 15 10.94 5.90 -6.74
N VAL A 16 10.48 6.82 -5.91
CA VAL A 16 11.05 8.17 -5.75
C VAL A 16 11.54 8.30 -4.30
N TYR A 17 12.84 8.59 -4.13
CA TYR A 17 13.39 8.87 -2.81
C TYR A 17 13.26 10.35 -2.48
N ALA A 18 12.61 10.65 -1.37
CA ALA A 18 12.43 12.01 -0.85
C ALA A 18 13.39 12.26 0.31
N GLN A 19 14.49 12.95 0.02
CA GLN A 19 15.54 13.24 1.00
C GLN A 19 15.04 14.03 2.23
N TRP A 20 14.01 14.88 2.06
CA TRP A 20 13.41 15.68 3.14
C TRP A 20 12.71 14.84 4.22
N GLY A 21 12.25 13.63 3.88
CA GLY A 21 11.61 12.70 4.81
C GLY A 21 12.42 11.44 5.08
N ASP A 22 13.60 11.32 4.44
CA ASP A 22 14.41 10.11 4.45
C ASP A 22 13.59 8.86 4.07
N LEU A 23 12.77 8.98 3.01
CA LEU A 23 11.74 8.03 2.69
C LEU A 23 11.63 7.77 1.18
N GLN A 24 11.46 6.51 0.81
CA GLN A 24 11.07 6.12 -0.54
C GLN A 24 9.54 6.08 -0.66
N PHE A 25 9.03 6.61 -1.76
CA PHE A 25 7.64 6.51 -2.17
C PHE A 25 7.56 5.56 -3.37
N ASN A 26 6.90 4.43 -3.19
CA ASN A 26 6.81 3.36 -4.18
C ASN A 26 5.42 3.28 -4.78
N HIS A 27 5.39 3.27 -6.09
CA HIS A 27 4.18 3.11 -6.89
C HIS A 27 4.33 1.82 -7.67
N PHE A 28 3.25 1.08 -7.84
CA PHE A 28 3.34 -0.23 -8.50
C PHE A 28 2.52 -0.20 -9.78
N LEU A 29 3.21 -0.45 -10.91
CA LEU A 29 2.56 -0.64 -12.20
C LEU A 29 2.47 -2.13 -12.51
N VAL A 30 1.25 -2.60 -12.73
CA VAL A 30 1.00 -3.93 -13.30
C VAL A 30 0.78 -3.77 -14.80
N LYS A 31 1.71 -4.31 -15.58
CA LYS A 31 1.66 -4.27 -17.04
C LYS A 31 0.90 -5.48 -17.55
N ASP A 32 -0.30 -5.26 -18.06
CA ASP A 32 -1.20 -6.29 -18.57
C ASP A 32 -2.07 -5.71 -19.71
N ASP A 33 -3.05 -6.45 -20.17
CA ASP A 33 -3.99 -6.01 -21.21
C ASP A 33 -4.76 -4.75 -20.78
N GLU A 34 -5.11 -4.65 -19.48
CA GLU A 34 -5.73 -3.51 -18.83
C GLU A 34 -4.84 -3.02 -17.67
N PRO A 35 -3.79 -2.20 -17.95
CA PRO A 35 -2.79 -1.87 -16.94
C PRO A 35 -3.37 -1.20 -15.70
N LEU A 36 -2.83 -1.58 -14.52
CA LEU A 36 -3.17 -1.03 -13.21
C LEU A 36 -1.99 -0.22 -12.64
N LEU A 37 -2.26 1.00 -12.19
CA LEU A 37 -1.37 1.76 -11.32
C LEU A 37 -1.90 1.70 -9.88
N PHE A 38 -1.10 1.20 -8.95
CA PHE A 38 -1.39 1.19 -7.52
C PHE A 38 -0.53 2.23 -6.81
N HIS A 39 -1.18 3.17 -6.12
CA HIS A 39 -0.67 4.42 -5.58
C HIS A 39 -0.27 5.44 -6.67
N THR A 40 -0.80 6.64 -6.55
CA THR A 40 -0.57 7.73 -7.52
C THR A 40 0.57 8.65 -7.14
N GLY A 41 0.94 8.63 -5.87
CA GLY A 41 1.97 9.50 -5.31
C GLY A 41 1.47 10.88 -4.90
N LEU A 42 2.34 11.60 -4.22
CA LEU A 42 2.16 13.01 -3.94
C LEU A 42 2.00 13.78 -5.27
N ARG A 43 1.14 14.79 -5.27
CA ARG A 43 0.92 15.64 -6.46
C ARG A 43 2.21 16.19 -7.06
N GLY A 44 3.16 16.61 -6.22
CA GLY A 44 4.45 17.11 -6.65
C GLY A 44 5.37 16.08 -7.32
N MET A 45 5.12 14.78 -7.14
CA MET A 45 5.87 13.69 -7.74
C MET A 45 5.28 13.18 -9.06
N HIS A 46 4.06 13.61 -9.43
CA HIS A 46 3.35 13.10 -10.60
C HIS A 46 4.17 13.12 -11.88
N ALA A 47 4.85 14.24 -12.19
CA ALA A 47 5.62 14.37 -13.44
C ALA A 47 6.73 13.32 -13.54
N GLU A 48 7.44 13.06 -12.46
CA GLU A 48 8.53 12.11 -12.38
C GLU A 48 8.03 10.65 -12.47
N ILE A 49 6.95 10.33 -11.75
CA ILE A 49 6.33 9.00 -11.78
C ILE A 49 5.74 8.72 -13.17
N ARG A 50 5.07 9.71 -13.77
CA ARG A 50 4.50 9.59 -15.13
C ARG A 50 5.59 9.34 -16.17
N GLU A 51 6.74 10.02 -16.08
CA GLU A 51 7.87 9.76 -16.96
C GLU A 51 8.35 8.30 -16.83
N ALA A 52 8.42 7.77 -15.60
CA ALA A 52 8.81 6.39 -15.37
C ALA A 52 7.78 5.40 -15.92
N VAL A 53 6.49 5.61 -15.69
CA VAL A 53 5.40 4.80 -16.25
C VAL A 53 5.43 4.81 -17.78
N SER A 54 5.72 5.96 -18.40
CA SER A 54 5.77 6.10 -19.86
C SER A 54 6.88 5.27 -20.54
N LYS A 55 7.89 4.84 -19.78
CA LYS A 55 8.94 3.91 -20.27
C LYS A 55 8.46 2.45 -20.33
N LEU A 56 7.35 2.13 -19.65
CA LEU A 56 6.81 0.77 -19.55
C LEU A 56 5.55 0.56 -20.39
N ILE A 57 4.66 1.57 -20.43
CA ILE A 57 3.39 1.56 -21.17
C ILE A 57 3.11 2.94 -21.77
N ASN A 58 2.18 3.04 -22.72
CA ASN A 58 1.58 4.32 -23.03
C ASN A 58 0.63 4.72 -21.90
N VAL A 59 0.85 5.88 -21.28
CA VAL A 59 0.10 6.32 -20.08
C VAL A 59 -1.42 6.38 -20.32
N SER A 60 -1.86 6.74 -21.55
CA SER A 60 -3.27 6.75 -21.91
C SER A 60 -3.95 5.38 -21.95
N ASP A 61 -3.14 4.30 -21.89
CA ASP A 61 -3.64 2.92 -21.88
C ASP A 61 -3.92 2.42 -20.45
N LEU A 62 -3.58 3.19 -19.40
CA LEU A 62 -4.01 2.88 -18.04
C LEU A 62 -5.53 2.69 -17.99
N ARG A 63 -5.96 1.56 -17.43
CA ARG A 63 -7.37 1.19 -17.29
C ARG A 63 -7.84 1.21 -15.85
N HIS A 64 -6.93 0.99 -14.92
CA HIS A 64 -7.24 0.96 -13.49
C HIS A 64 -6.23 1.80 -12.72
N ILE A 65 -6.73 2.58 -11.78
CA ILE A 65 -5.92 3.27 -10.77
C ILE A 65 -6.52 2.89 -9.42
N SER A 66 -5.68 2.44 -8.50
CA SER A 66 -6.11 2.04 -7.18
C SER A 66 -5.13 2.52 -6.11
N PHE A 67 -5.58 2.55 -4.88
CA PHE A 67 -4.79 2.94 -3.70
C PHE A 67 -5.36 2.24 -2.47
N SER A 68 -4.58 2.23 -1.39
CA SER A 68 -4.91 1.50 -0.17
C SER A 68 -5.87 2.24 0.75
N HIS A 69 -5.64 3.54 0.96
CA HIS A 69 -6.45 4.44 1.80
C HIS A 69 -6.31 5.88 1.33
N PHE A 70 -7.15 6.76 1.85
CA PHE A 70 -7.20 8.16 1.42
C PHE A 70 -6.12 8.98 2.12
N GLU A 71 -4.93 9.02 1.54
CA GLU A 71 -3.81 9.87 1.95
C GLU A 71 -3.08 10.45 0.73
N SER A 72 -2.31 11.51 0.94
CA SER A 72 -1.73 12.28 -0.17
C SER A 72 -0.69 11.52 -0.99
N ASP A 73 0.06 10.63 -0.40
CA ASP A 73 1.07 9.83 -1.10
C ASP A 73 0.50 8.58 -1.78
N GLU A 74 -0.68 8.11 -1.36
CA GLU A 74 -1.42 7.06 -2.05
C GLU A 74 -2.24 7.59 -3.22
N CYS A 75 -2.99 8.71 -3.03
CA CYS A 75 -3.97 9.17 -4.01
C CYS A 75 -3.90 10.66 -4.36
N GLY A 76 -2.92 11.42 -3.85
CA GLY A 76 -2.85 12.88 -4.03
C GLY A 76 -2.71 13.36 -5.45
N ALA A 77 -2.05 12.58 -6.32
CA ALA A 77 -1.89 12.90 -7.75
C ALA A 77 -2.99 12.28 -8.64
N LEU A 78 -4.07 11.77 -8.06
CA LEU A 78 -5.08 11.02 -8.82
C LEU A 78 -5.72 11.85 -9.94
N ASN A 79 -6.06 13.11 -9.69
CA ASN A 79 -6.66 13.98 -10.72
C ASN A 79 -5.70 14.28 -11.88
N GLU A 80 -4.39 14.39 -11.60
CA GLU A 80 -3.35 14.53 -12.62
C GLU A 80 -3.24 13.27 -13.49
N TRP A 81 -3.35 12.09 -12.88
CA TRP A 81 -3.39 10.82 -13.63
C TRP A 81 -4.65 10.70 -14.48
N LEU A 82 -5.82 11.05 -13.96
CA LEU A 82 -7.07 11.01 -14.69
C LEU A 82 -7.08 11.99 -15.88
N ALA A 83 -6.35 13.10 -15.80
CA ALA A 83 -6.20 14.03 -16.91
C ALA A 83 -5.42 13.43 -18.10
N VAL A 84 -4.47 12.53 -17.86
CA VAL A 84 -3.64 11.88 -18.89
C VAL A 84 -4.11 10.46 -19.25
N ALA A 85 -4.91 9.85 -18.39
CA ALA A 85 -5.53 8.53 -18.58
C ALA A 85 -7.05 8.61 -18.32
N PRO A 86 -7.82 9.34 -19.14
CA PRO A 86 -9.23 9.65 -18.86
C PRO A 86 -10.16 8.42 -18.87
N LYS A 87 -9.69 7.28 -19.42
CA LYS A 87 -10.43 6.03 -19.47
C LYS A 87 -10.17 5.14 -18.24
N ALA A 88 -9.26 5.53 -17.35
CA ALA A 88 -8.95 4.74 -16.18
C ALA A 88 -10.09 4.79 -15.16
N ASP A 89 -10.52 3.62 -14.68
CA ASP A 89 -11.40 3.49 -13.54
C ASP A 89 -10.63 3.68 -12.25
N VAL A 90 -11.21 4.41 -11.29
CA VAL A 90 -10.66 4.51 -9.94
C VAL A 90 -11.28 3.43 -9.07
N ILE A 91 -10.45 2.60 -8.46
CA ILE A 91 -10.85 1.45 -7.65
C ILE A 91 -10.36 1.65 -6.22
N CYS A 92 -11.26 1.63 -5.24
CA CYS A 92 -10.92 1.77 -3.82
C CYS A 92 -11.94 1.03 -2.93
N SER A 93 -11.85 1.18 -1.62
CA SER A 93 -12.87 0.64 -0.71
C SER A 93 -14.25 1.29 -0.95
N GLN A 94 -15.32 0.56 -0.62
CA GLN A 94 -16.68 1.12 -0.71
C GLN A 94 -16.83 2.38 0.16
N VAL A 95 -16.25 2.37 1.37
CA VAL A 95 -16.32 3.52 2.26
C VAL A 95 -15.49 4.69 1.72
N GLY A 96 -14.31 4.43 1.18
CA GLY A 96 -13.47 5.44 0.53
C GLY A 96 -14.17 6.05 -0.69
N ALA A 97 -14.82 5.24 -1.52
CA ALA A 97 -15.61 5.70 -2.65
C ALA A 97 -16.74 6.65 -2.21
N LEU A 98 -17.54 6.22 -1.23
CA LEU A 98 -18.71 6.96 -0.77
C LEU A 98 -18.37 8.25 -0.04
N VAL A 99 -17.34 8.23 0.82
CA VAL A 99 -17.08 9.33 1.77
C VAL A 99 -16.11 10.36 1.22
N SER A 100 -15.17 9.94 0.38
CA SER A 100 -14.06 10.81 -0.05
C SER A 100 -13.90 10.85 -1.56
N MET A 101 -13.78 9.70 -2.22
CA MET A 101 -13.23 9.63 -3.56
C MET A 101 -14.16 10.21 -4.63
N ASN A 102 -15.46 9.91 -4.56
CA ASN A 102 -16.42 10.42 -5.57
C ASN A 102 -16.47 11.95 -5.60
N ASP A 103 -16.35 12.60 -4.43
CA ASP A 103 -16.26 14.05 -4.34
C ASP A 103 -14.88 14.55 -4.83
N PHE A 104 -13.80 13.91 -4.39
CA PHE A 104 -12.43 14.31 -4.72
C PHE A 104 -12.12 14.31 -6.22
N ILE A 105 -12.65 13.32 -6.98
CA ILE A 105 -12.44 13.21 -8.43
C ILE A 105 -13.61 13.76 -9.27
N GLY A 106 -14.72 14.15 -8.65
CA GLY A 106 -15.91 14.68 -9.33
C GLY A 106 -16.62 13.67 -10.24
N ARG A 107 -16.44 12.36 -10.00
CA ARG A 107 -17.11 11.25 -10.71
C ARG A 107 -17.22 10.01 -9.84
N GLU A 108 -17.99 9.02 -10.27
CA GLU A 108 -18.08 7.75 -9.56
C GLU A 108 -16.77 6.96 -9.64
N SER A 109 -16.35 6.39 -8.51
CA SER A 109 -15.30 5.40 -8.37
C SER A 109 -15.91 4.02 -8.13
N ARG A 110 -15.17 2.98 -8.46
CA ARG A 110 -15.57 1.59 -8.19
C ARG A 110 -15.21 1.22 -6.76
N GLY A 111 -16.21 1.18 -5.88
CA GLY A 111 -16.06 0.73 -4.50
C GLY A 111 -16.05 -0.79 -4.40
N LEU A 112 -15.04 -1.36 -3.73
CA LEU A 112 -14.90 -2.80 -3.48
C LEU A 112 -15.22 -3.15 -2.02
N ALA A 113 -15.95 -4.25 -1.83
CA ALA A 113 -16.13 -4.91 -0.55
C ALA A 113 -15.00 -5.93 -0.29
N ASP A 114 -14.88 -6.38 0.98
CA ASP A 114 -13.89 -7.42 1.34
C ASP A 114 -14.09 -8.69 0.50
N GLY A 115 -13.04 -9.15 -0.14
CA GLY A 115 -13.05 -10.33 -1.01
C GLY A 115 -13.47 -10.09 -2.46
N ASP A 116 -13.95 -8.88 -2.81
CA ASP A 116 -14.27 -8.54 -4.20
C ASP A 116 -13.04 -8.67 -5.09
N CYS A 117 -13.26 -9.12 -6.32
CA CYS A 117 -12.20 -9.35 -7.29
C CYS A 117 -12.42 -8.58 -8.58
N PHE A 118 -11.30 -8.23 -9.24
CA PHE A 118 -11.28 -7.73 -10.61
C PHE A 118 -10.08 -8.32 -11.36
N SER A 119 -10.08 -8.19 -12.69
CA SER A 119 -9.01 -8.68 -13.55
C SER A 119 -8.44 -7.53 -14.38
N THR A 120 -7.17 -7.60 -14.71
CA THR A 120 -6.48 -6.73 -15.66
C THR A 120 -6.17 -7.42 -17.00
N GLY A 121 -6.71 -8.64 -17.17
CA GLY A 121 -6.45 -9.55 -18.27
C GLY A 121 -5.94 -10.89 -17.73
N LYS A 122 -4.63 -11.03 -17.63
CA LYS A 122 -3.97 -12.24 -17.09
C LYS A 122 -3.93 -12.26 -15.57
N TYR A 123 -3.87 -11.09 -14.93
CA TYR A 123 -3.77 -10.96 -13.48
C TYR A 123 -5.14 -10.74 -12.86
N ARG A 124 -5.34 -11.37 -11.70
CA ARG A 124 -6.55 -11.24 -10.91
C ARG A 124 -6.21 -10.67 -9.56
N PHE A 125 -6.92 -9.63 -9.17
CA PHE A 125 -6.77 -8.94 -7.91
C PHE A 125 -7.95 -9.23 -7.00
N ARG A 126 -7.65 -9.51 -5.74
CA ARG A 126 -8.61 -9.57 -4.64
C ARG A 126 -8.40 -8.36 -3.74
N TYR A 127 -9.47 -7.65 -3.44
CA TYR A 127 -9.45 -6.60 -2.43
C TYR A 127 -9.60 -7.23 -1.04
N CYS A 128 -8.70 -6.86 -0.13
CA CYS A 128 -8.71 -7.25 1.28
C CYS A 128 -8.94 -6.00 2.12
N GLN A 129 -10.12 -5.86 2.69
CA GLN A 129 -10.43 -4.74 3.58
C GLN A 129 -9.68 -4.89 4.90
N THR A 130 -8.93 -3.87 5.30
CA THR A 130 -8.10 -3.87 6.51
C THR A 130 -8.29 -2.57 7.30
N PRO A 131 -9.49 -2.27 7.85
CA PRO A 131 -9.77 -1.01 8.52
C PRO A 131 -8.74 -0.71 9.59
N HIS A 132 -8.18 0.50 9.56
CA HIS A 132 -7.12 0.96 10.47
C HIS A 132 -5.79 0.19 10.38
N LEU A 133 -5.56 -0.53 9.29
CA LEU A 133 -4.30 -1.24 9.07
C LEU A 133 -3.82 -0.98 7.62
N PRO A 134 -2.70 -0.27 7.44
CA PRO A 134 -1.81 0.34 8.45
C PRO A 134 -2.47 1.45 9.25
N HIS A 135 -3.27 2.33 8.63
CA HIS A 135 -4.11 3.37 9.25
C HIS A 135 -5.25 3.74 8.30
N GLY A 136 -6.13 4.65 8.70
CA GLY A 136 -7.33 4.98 7.91
C GLY A 136 -8.46 3.96 8.05
N TRP A 137 -9.68 4.46 8.25
CA TRP A 137 -10.88 3.62 8.39
C TRP A 137 -11.33 2.99 7.06
N ASP A 138 -10.91 3.58 5.95
CA ASP A 138 -11.16 3.13 4.58
C ASP A 138 -10.07 2.19 4.03
N ALA A 139 -9.07 1.84 4.85
CA ALA A 139 -7.91 1.07 4.43
C ALA A 139 -8.24 -0.33 3.92
N GLY A 140 -7.52 -0.72 2.89
CA GLY A 140 -7.51 -2.04 2.31
C GLY A 140 -6.32 -2.22 1.38
N VAL A 141 -5.99 -3.45 1.08
CA VAL A 141 -4.86 -3.83 0.24
C VAL A 141 -5.31 -4.71 -0.92
N LEU A 142 -4.52 -4.75 -1.98
CA LEU A 142 -4.75 -5.63 -3.12
C LEU A 142 -3.83 -6.84 -3.06
N PHE A 143 -4.41 -8.03 -3.20
CA PHE A 143 -3.67 -9.26 -3.40
C PHE A 143 -3.80 -9.71 -4.86
N GLU A 144 -2.68 -9.74 -5.57
CA GLU A 144 -2.59 -10.30 -6.91
C GLU A 144 -2.44 -11.83 -6.81
N GLU A 145 -3.47 -12.56 -7.27
CA GLU A 145 -3.62 -14.00 -7.02
C GLU A 145 -2.74 -14.88 -7.93
N THR A 146 -2.31 -14.39 -9.11
CA THR A 146 -1.59 -15.18 -10.11
C THR A 146 -0.13 -15.41 -9.72
N GLN A 147 0.57 -14.35 -9.34
CA GLN A 147 1.97 -14.37 -8.87
C GLN A 147 2.07 -14.39 -7.34
N LYS A 148 0.93 -14.19 -6.65
CA LYS A 148 0.83 -14.07 -5.20
C LYS A 148 1.59 -12.86 -4.66
N THR A 149 1.37 -11.69 -5.26
CA THR A 149 1.94 -10.42 -4.80
C THR A 149 0.92 -9.67 -3.96
N LEU A 150 1.29 -9.33 -2.72
CA LEU A 150 0.51 -8.47 -1.85
C LEU A 150 1.01 -7.04 -2.00
N LEU A 151 0.14 -6.12 -2.44
CA LEU A 151 0.40 -4.68 -2.49
C LEU A 151 0.09 -4.12 -1.10
N CYS A 152 1.14 -3.98 -0.27
CA CYS A 152 1.02 -3.91 1.19
C CYS A 152 0.67 -2.53 1.75
N SER A 153 0.65 -1.46 0.91
CA SER A 153 0.59 -0.10 1.45
C SER A 153 1.77 0.18 2.40
N ASP A 154 1.54 0.89 3.50
CA ASP A 154 2.55 1.28 4.49
C ASP A 154 2.93 0.17 5.47
N LEU A 155 2.36 -1.03 5.32
CA LEU A 155 2.86 -2.17 6.10
C LEU A 155 4.35 -2.39 5.81
N PHE A 156 5.11 -2.68 6.84
CA PHE A 156 6.58 -2.83 6.76
C PHE A 156 7.32 -1.54 6.37
N HIS A 157 6.78 -0.39 6.68
CA HIS A 157 7.40 0.91 6.47
C HIS A 157 8.87 0.94 6.91
N GLN A 158 9.76 1.41 6.03
CA GLN A 158 11.20 1.50 6.24
C GLN A 158 11.67 2.91 5.89
N THR A 159 12.68 3.42 6.58
CA THR A 159 13.36 4.68 6.26
C THR A 159 14.59 4.45 5.39
N GLY A 160 15.08 5.51 4.75
CA GLY A 160 16.30 5.51 3.95
C GLY A 160 16.08 5.22 2.46
N ASP A 161 17.16 5.37 1.68
CA ASP A 161 17.23 4.95 0.28
C ASP A 161 17.78 3.52 0.22
N VAL A 162 16.89 2.55 0.23
CA VAL A 162 17.22 1.12 0.34
C VAL A 162 17.06 0.41 -1.02
N GLU A 163 17.58 -0.82 -1.09
CA GLU A 163 17.48 -1.68 -2.28
C GLU A 163 16.02 -1.93 -2.69
N PRO A 164 15.72 -2.06 -3.99
CA PRO A 164 14.33 -2.16 -4.45
C PRO A 164 13.62 -3.44 -4.05
N LEU A 165 14.35 -4.55 -3.91
CA LEU A 165 13.85 -5.86 -3.55
C LEU A 165 14.88 -6.55 -2.63
N THR A 166 14.42 -7.17 -1.56
CA THR A 166 15.29 -7.80 -0.57
C THR A 166 14.73 -9.15 -0.11
N THR A 167 15.62 -9.99 0.42
CA THR A 167 15.31 -11.18 1.23
C THR A 167 15.72 -10.98 2.69
N SER A 168 16.23 -9.79 3.04
CA SER A 168 16.62 -9.42 4.40
C SER A 168 15.40 -9.13 5.27
N ASP A 169 15.60 -9.10 6.58
CA ASP A 169 14.55 -8.89 7.57
C ASP A 169 13.90 -7.49 7.46
N VAL A 170 12.76 -7.42 6.78
CA VAL A 170 11.95 -6.19 6.65
C VAL A 170 11.14 -5.90 7.92
N VAL A 171 10.92 -6.90 8.78
CA VAL A 171 10.21 -6.73 10.05
C VAL A 171 11.05 -5.92 11.03
N ASP A 172 12.33 -6.27 11.19
CA ASP A 172 13.25 -5.49 12.04
C ASP A 172 13.44 -4.07 11.50
N ARG A 173 13.63 -3.91 10.18
CA ARG A 173 13.71 -2.58 9.55
C ARG A 173 12.48 -1.72 9.87
N SER A 174 11.30 -2.31 9.76
CA SER A 174 10.03 -1.63 10.09
C SER A 174 9.91 -1.32 11.58
N TYR A 175 10.31 -2.25 12.45
CA TYR A 175 10.33 -2.03 13.90
C TYR A 175 11.19 -0.82 14.29
N GLN A 176 12.39 -0.69 13.70
CA GLN A 176 13.27 0.45 13.96
C GLN A 176 12.66 1.77 13.47
N ALA A 177 12.04 1.78 12.27
CA ALA A 177 11.34 2.94 11.74
C ALA A 177 10.18 3.37 12.65
N MET A 178 9.30 2.45 13.06
CA MET A 178 8.19 2.71 13.96
C MET A 178 8.64 3.28 15.30
N LYS A 179 9.70 2.74 15.89
CA LYS A 179 10.27 3.27 17.13
C LYS A 179 10.79 4.70 16.97
N GLY A 180 11.44 4.99 15.83
CA GLY A 180 11.88 6.34 15.51
C GLY A 180 10.71 7.32 15.41
N TYR A 181 9.62 6.93 14.76
CA TYR A 181 8.43 7.76 14.61
C TYR A 181 7.68 8.00 15.91
N GLN A 182 7.65 7.02 16.82
CA GLN A 182 7.06 7.18 18.15
C GLN A 182 7.74 8.27 18.99
N ALA A 183 8.99 8.60 18.70
CA ALA A 183 9.72 9.68 19.37
C ALA A 183 9.46 11.08 18.75
N GLY A 184 8.68 11.16 17.66
CA GLY A 184 8.51 12.38 16.86
C GLY A 184 7.04 12.78 16.63
N ILE A 185 6.84 13.61 15.62
CA ILE A 185 5.51 14.15 15.24
C ILE A 185 4.56 13.08 14.66
N LEU A 186 5.08 11.95 14.25
CA LEU A 186 4.32 10.80 13.73
C LEU A 186 4.01 9.77 14.84
N ALA A 187 4.15 10.12 16.11
CA ALA A 187 3.75 9.24 17.19
C ALA A 187 2.28 8.81 17.03
N GLU A 188 2.01 7.53 17.27
CA GLU A 188 0.65 6.93 17.14
C GLU A 188 0.07 6.96 15.71
N TYR A 189 0.90 7.07 14.67
CA TYR A 189 0.41 7.10 13.28
C TYR A 189 -0.26 5.78 12.84
N VAL A 190 0.09 4.65 13.47
CA VAL A 190 -0.58 3.36 13.28
C VAL A 190 -1.50 3.08 14.49
N PRO A 191 -2.82 3.11 14.31
CA PRO A 191 -3.75 2.79 15.39
C PRO A 191 -3.78 1.28 15.62
N TYR A 192 -3.41 0.83 16.82
CA TYR A 192 -3.57 -0.58 17.20
C TYR A 192 -5.01 -0.84 17.65
N THR A 193 -5.71 -1.71 16.93
CA THR A 193 -7.12 -2.05 17.20
C THR A 193 -7.27 -3.54 17.51
N PRO A 194 -8.41 -3.98 18.08
CA PRO A 194 -8.69 -5.41 18.23
C PRO A 194 -8.68 -6.21 16.92
N LEU A 195 -8.84 -5.54 15.77
CA LEU A 195 -8.82 -6.16 14.44
C LEU A 195 -7.41 -6.29 13.84
N THR A 196 -6.40 -5.60 14.39
CA THR A 196 -5.05 -5.54 13.80
C THR A 196 -4.45 -6.93 13.58
N ALA A 197 -4.44 -7.77 14.62
CA ALA A 197 -3.90 -9.12 14.52
C ALA A 197 -4.73 -10.02 13.58
N GLN A 198 -6.06 -9.89 13.59
CA GLN A 198 -6.95 -10.64 12.71
C GLN A 198 -6.72 -10.27 11.24
N ASN A 199 -6.57 -8.98 10.93
CA ASN A 199 -6.31 -8.51 9.57
C ASN A 199 -4.95 -9.00 9.06
N LEU A 200 -3.89 -8.92 9.86
CA LEU A 200 -2.57 -9.44 9.47
C LEU A 200 -2.62 -10.96 9.25
N LYS A 201 -3.30 -11.70 10.12
CA LYS A 201 -3.50 -13.15 9.93
C LYS A 201 -4.26 -13.46 8.64
N LYS A 202 -5.32 -12.70 8.33
CA LYS A 202 -6.05 -12.82 7.06
C LYS A 202 -5.12 -12.65 5.85
N LEU A 203 -4.22 -11.67 5.89
CA LEU A 203 -3.25 -11.44 4.82
C LEU A 203 -2.18 -12.54 4.75
N ALA A 204 -1.69 -13.03 5.89
CA ALA A 204 -0.74 -14.15 5.95
C ALA A 204 -1.33 -15.44 5.37
N ASP A 205 -2.61 -15.72 5.61
CA ASP A 205 -3.32 -16.89 5.09
C ASP A 205 -3.45 -16.93 3.56
N LEU A 206 -3.29 -15.78 2.88
CA LEU A 206 -3.19 -15.72 1.41
C LEU A 206 -1.87 -16.32 0.88
N GLN A 207 -0.90 -16.54 1.74
CA GLN A 207 0.43 -17.09 1.40
C GLN A 207 1.11 -16.29 0.27
N PRO A 208 1.31 -14.98 0.46
CA PRO A 208 1.99 -14.16 -0.54
C PRO A 208 3.43 -14.63 -0.74
N LYS A 209 3.95 -14.44 -1.96
CA LYS A 209 5.35 -14.71 -2.32
C LYS A 209 6.18 -13.43 -2.42
N THR A 210 5.50 -12.29 -2.64
CA THR A 210 6.12 -10.98 -2.71
C THR A 210 5.26 -9.99 -1.93
N LEU A 211 5.92 -9.18 -1.10
CA LEU A 211 5.33 -8.02 -0.44
C LEU A 211 5.80 -6.76 -1.18
N ALA A 212 4.88 -6.08 -1.82
CA ALA A 212 5.12 -4.82 -2.52
C ALA A 212 4.85 -3.67 -1.55
N ILE A 213 5.90 -3.17 -0.91
CA ILE A 213 5.87 -2.24 0.22
C ILE A 213 5.95 -0.81 -0.27
N MET A 214 5.07 0.07 0.23
CA MET A 214 5.00 1.49 -0.17
C MET A 214 6.27 2.25 0.19
N HIS A 215 6.82 2.05 1.38
CA HIS A 215 7.99 2.76 1.88
C HIS A 215 9.13 1.79 2.21
N GLY A 216 10.15 1.76 1.34
CA GLY A 216 11.32 0.91 1.51
C GLY A 216 11.42 -0.22 0.47
N SER A 217 12.16 -1.28 0.82
CA SER A 217 12.36 -2.45 -0.03
C SER A 217 11.10 -3.30 -0.12
N SER A 218 10.71 -3.72 -1.31
CA SER A 218 9.83 -4.88 -1.47
C SER A 218 10.53 -6.15 -0.97
N PHE A 219 9.75 -7.15 -0.56
CA PHE A 219 10.31 -8.35 0.09
C PHE A 219 9.88 -9.63 -0.63
N THR A 220 10.83 -10.55 -0.76
CA THR A 220 10.59 -11.95 -1.19
C THR A 220 11.22 -12.89 -0.17
N GLY A 221 10.43 -13.82 0.33
CA GLY A 221 10.87 -14.77 1.35
C GLY A 221 9.66 -15.43 1.99
N ASP A 222 9.73 -15.72 3.28
CA ASP A 222 8.58 -16.19 4.04
C ASP A 222 7.67 -15.01 4.39
N CYS A 223 6.90 -14.57 3.39
CA CYS A 223 6.03 -13.40 3.52
C CYS A 223 4.89 -13.62 4.53
N ALA A 224 4.39 -14.84 4.65
CA ALA A 224 3.36 -15.17 5.62
C ALA A 224 3.89 -15.03 7.04
N ARG A 225 5.08 -15.56 7.30
CA ARG A 225 5.75 -15.38 8.59
C ARG A 225 6.06 -13.92 8.88
N ALA A 226 6.54 -13.16 7.89
CA ALA A 226 6.80 -11.73 8.07
C ALA A 226 5.53 -10.95 8.52
N LEU A 227 4.34 -11.29 7.97
CA LEU A 227 3.06 -10.71 8.40
C LEU A 227 2.68 -11.12 9.83
N ASP A 228 2.90 -12.38 10.21
CA ASP A 228 2.68 -12.85 11.59
C ASP A 228 3.65 -12.14 12.56
N ASP A 229 4.93 -12.01 12.22
CA ASP A 229 5.95 -11.31 13.03
C ASP A 229 5.64 -9.79 13.12
N LEU A 230 5.16 -9.15 12.04
CA LEU A 230 4.71 -7.75 12.06
C LEU A 230 3.55 -7.55 13.07
N SER A 231 2.65 -8.53 13.21
CA SER A 231 1.57 -8.46 14.20
C SER A 231 2.10 -8.38 15.63
N ILE A 232 3.21 -9.05 15.92
CA ILE A 232 3.89 -9.00 17.23
C ILE A 232 4.48 -7.60 17.44
N VAL A 233 5.18 -7.08 16.42
CA VAL A 233 5.81 -5.75 16.46
C VAL A 233 4.77 -4.64 16.66
N LEU A 234 3.68 -4.65 15.89
CA LEU A 234 2.63 -3.63 16.04
C LEU A 234 2.01 -3.65 17.44
N ARG A 235 1.80 -4.83 18.01
CA ARG A 235 1.30 -4.96 19.39
C ARG A 235 2.31 -4.42 20.40
N GLU A 236 3.61 -4.65 20.20
CA GLU A 236 4.64 -4.16 21.09
C GLU A 236 4.73 -2.63 21.06
N VAL A 237 4.74 -2.04 19.85
CA VAL A 237 4.95 -0.60 19.67
C VAL A 237 3.70 0.21 19.99
N PHE A 238 2.53 -0.22 19.54
CA PHE A 238 1.28 0.56 19.60
C PHE A 238 0.21 -0.02 20.53
N GLY A 239 0.34 -1.29 20.96
CA GLY A 239 -0.71 -2.00 21.70
C GLY A 239 -0.77 -1.71 23.20
N ARG A 240 0.22 -1.05 23.81
CA ARG A 240 0.33 -0.87 25.28
C ARG A 240 -0.86 -0.16 25.88
N LYS A 241 -1.33 0.94 25.28
CA LYS A 241 -2.46 1.73 25.77
C LYS A 241 -3.78 0.95 25.77
N VAL A 242 -3.99 0.11 24.76
CA VAL A 242 -5.19 -0.75 24.67
C VAL A 242 -5.16 -1.80 25.77
N GLN A 243 -4.01 -2.37 26.10
CA GLN A 243 -3.88 -3.36 27.19
C GLN A 243 -4.12 -2.74 28.57
N GLU A 244 -3.62 -1.52 28.82
CA GLU A 244 -3.86 -0.79 30.06
C GLU A 244 -5.35 -0.43 30.24
N GLN A 245 -6.01 0.02 29.17
CA GLN A 245 -7.46 0.31 29.20
C GLN A 245 -8.32 -0.93 29.43
N MET A 246 -7.94 -2.08 28.82
CA MET A 246 -8.65 -3.34 29.06
C MET A 246 -8.44 -3.87 30.48
N ALA A 247 -7.26 -3.68 31.07
CA ALA A 247 -6.96 -4.07 32.45
C ALA A 247 -7.78 -3.25 33.46
N THR A 248 -7.93 -1.94 33.25
CA THR A 248 -8.72 -1.04 34.13
C THR A 248 -10.22 -1.19 33.97
N ALA A 249 -10.73 -1.77 32.88
CA ALA A 249 -12.16 -1.99 32.67
C ALA A 249 -12.67 -3.30 33.33
N VAL A 250 -11.80 -4.12 33.89
CA VAL A 250 -12.11 -5.39 34.57
C VAL A 250 -12.09 -5.24 36.11
N GLU A 251 -11.62 -4.10 36.63
CA GLU A 251 -11.75 -3.71 38.03
C GLU A 251 -13.04 -2.88 38.29
#